data_662a98677308d7bc018bd4702e73ee5e
#
_entry.id   662a98677308d7bc018bd4702e73ee5e
#
_cell.length_a   1.000
_cell.length_b   1.000
_cell.length_c   1.000
_cell.angle_alpha   90.00
_cell.angle_beta   90.00
_cell.angle_gamma   90.00
#
_symmetry.space_group_name_H-M   'P 1'
#
loop_
_entity.id
_entity.type
_entity.pdbx_description
1 polymer ?
#
loop_
_entity_poly.entity_id
_entity_poly.type
_entity_poly.pdbx_seq_one_letter_code
_entity_poly.pdbx_strand_id
1 'polypeptide(L)'
;MRYIMRRICLFLVMIAVIVFTGCGQKKKEDPVTVTLWHVYGGQTESPLNDLIDEFNETIGKEENIRVQVGSVTNTNTIHENVLASAFGDPGASELPDMFVSYPKTVLAMPDDTVLVDYCDYFTKEELDEFIPAFLEEGVIHDRLSILPVAKSTEVMFVNKTAFDRFAKETGADIEDLRTWEGLFAMSEQYAEWTDNKTPKIPHDGKNFFVHDYHFNYFQVGVESLGENFFKGENLAFGPEFETAWEPYAKAALSGGVWLRSGYATEPLRTGDSIVSVASSASVLYYSDEVTYADNTSEKVEIVSMPCPVFARGETMVMQRGAGICTVKSTPEKEKACITFLKWLTEAQKNVEFVTSLGYMPVKQEAFDVYLPEAIEKLSDPMYVSLYQAFLKTQENYTFYTAPKLDSYLDLETRFEELVRKVLSVKRQQCINKPENIDKLVKETLADFKVAYTQ
;
A
#
# COMPACT_ATOMS: atom_id res chain seq x y z
N MET A 1 39.41 72.89 33.77
CA MET A 1 38.21 72.82 32.82
C MET A 1 38.49 72.08 31.52
N ARG A 2 39.62 72.26 30.83
CA ARG A 2 39.95 71.53 29.57
C ARG A 2 40.09 69.97 29.70
N TYR A 3 40.57 69.49 30.86
CA TYR A 3 40.79 68.04 31.12
C TYR A 3 39.46 67.25 31.36
N ILE A 4 38.50 67.94 32.00
CA ILE A 4 37.17 67.36 32.29
C ILE A 4 36.34 67.28 31.05
N MET A 5 36.33 68.30 30.16
CA MET A 5 35.68 68.30 28.91
C MET A 5 36.20 67.24 27.96
N ARG A 6 37.50 66.96 27.94
CA ARG A 6 38.11 65.90 27.10
C ARG A 6 37.66 64.48 27.54
N ARG A 7 37.52 64.26 28.87
CA ARG A 7 36.99 62.97 29.40
C ARG A 7 35.49 62.81 29.12
N ILE A 8 34.72 63.86 29.20
CA ILE A 8 33.26 63.79 28.84
C ILE A 8 33.06 63.57 27.35
N CYS A 9 33.83 64.22 26.48
CA CYS A 9 33.76 63.91 25.01
C CYS A 9 34.20 62.49 24.68
N LEU A 10 35.25 61.92 25.37
CA LEU A 10 35.63 60.50 25.17
C LEU A 10 34.59 59.55 25.68
N PHE A 11 33.88 59.86 26.75
CA PHE A 11 32.79 59.02 27.28
C PHE A 11 31.54 59.09 26.39
N LEU A 12 31.22 60.24 25.80
CA LEU A 12 30.13 60.40 24.85
C LEU A 12 30.42 59.73 23.50
N VAL A 13 31.66 59.72 23.02
CA VAL A 13 32.07 59.00 21.81
C VAL A 13 32.05 57.48 22.05
N MET A 14 32.43 57.01 23.28
CA MET A 14 32.36 55.60 23.62
C MET A 14 30.92 55.11 23.77
N ILE A 15 30.01 55.93 24.30
CA ILE A 15 28.57 55.62 24.33
C ILE A 15 27.95 55.63 22.91
N ALA A 16 28.36 56.56 22.04
CA ALA A 16 27.88 56.60 20.66
C ALA A 16 28.36 55.41 19.83
N VAL A 17 29.57 54.88 20.09
CA VAL A 17 30.09 53.64 19.44
C VAL A 17 29.35 52.40 19.92
N ILE A 18 28.93 52.34 21.20
CA ILE A 18 28.14 51.22 21.73
C ILE A 18 26.72 51.22 21.22
N VAL A 19 26.13 52.39 20.88
CA VAL A 19 24.76 52.49 20.30
C VAL A 19 24.75 52.14 18.81
N PHE A 20 25.87 52.26 18.08
CA PHE A 20 25.96 51.88 16.66
C PHE A 20 26.44 50.44 16.43
N THR A 21 26.86 49.70 17.44
CA THR A 21 27.09 48.25 17.39
C THR A 21 25.90 47.46 17.91
N GLY A 22 24.73 48.04 18.04
CA GLY A 22 23.46 47.34 18.04
C GLY A 22 23.34 46.62 16.68
N CYS A 23 23.94 45.43 16.56
CA CYS A 23 23.59 44.48 15.51
C CYS A 23 22.09 44.45 15.43
N GLY A 24 21.55 44.93 14.33
CA GLY A 24 20.21 44.57 13.95
C GLY A 24 20.20 43.03 13.83
N GLN A 25 19.88 42.35 14.91
CA GLN A 25 19.34 41.01 14.79
C GLN A 25 18.12 41.20 13.89
N LYS A 26 18.26 40.82 12.61
CA LYS A 26 17.09 40.54 11.79
C LYS A 26 16.19 39.70 12.70
N LYS A 27 15.02 40.21 13.07
CA LYS A 27 14.00 39.40 13.70
C LYS A 27 13.92 38.17 12.82
N LYS A 28 14.28 37.00 13.34
CA LYS A 28 14.14 35.76 12.63
C LYS A 28 12.64 35.66 12.38
N GLU A 29 12.23 35.77 11.14
CA GLU A 29 10.81 35.61 10.78
C GLU A 29 10.42 34.21 11.25
N ASP A 30 9.23 34.09 11.82
CA ASP A 30 8.70 32.78 12.21
C ASP A 30 8.64 31.88 10.97
N PRO A 31 8.97 30.59 11.08
CA PRO A 31 8.98 29.68 9.93
C PRO A 31 7.57 29.55 9.34
N VAL A 32 7.51 29.44 8.02
CA VAL A 32 6.27 29.05 7.33
C VAL A 32 5.93 27.64 7.79
N THR A 33 4.88 27.52 8.60
CA THR A 33 4.44 26.25 9.17
C THR A 33 3.33 25.64 8.32
N VAL A 34 3.50 24.41 7.92
CA VAL A 34 2.52 23.59 7.16
C VAL A 34 2.21 22.29 7.90
N THR A 35 0.98 21.83 7.77
CA THR A 35 0.45 20.66 8.47
C THR A 35 0.28 19.47 7.52
N LEU A 36 0.55 18.26 8.02
CA LEU A 36 0.40 17.00 7.28
C LEU A 36 -0.44 16.00 8.07
N TRP A 37 -1.43 15.38 7.41
CA TRP A 37 -2.10 14.16 7.88
C TRP A 37 -1.62 12.97 7.07
N HIS A 38 -1.19 11.88 7.76
CA HIS A 38 -0.66 10.72 7.07
C HIS A 38 -1.02 9.38 7.74
N VAL A 39 -0.65 8.27 7.07
CA VAL A 39 -0.95 6.87 7.47
C VAL A 39 0.31 6.01 7.60
N TYR A 40 1.50 6.60 7.52
CA TYR A 40 2.77 5.88 7.51
C TYR A 40 3.29 5.63 8.93
N GLY A 41 3.01 4.45 9.49
CA GLY A 41 3.36 4.07 10.85
C GLY A 41 2.25 4.29 11.86
N GLY A 42 2.58 4.18 13.15
CA GLY A 42 1.67 4.41 14.27
C GLY A 42 1.83 5.81 14.88
N GLN A 43 0.96 6.15 15.83
CA GLN A 43 1.04 7.45 16.52
C GLN A 43 2.31 7.60 17.38
N THR A 44 2.87 6.49 17.86
CA THR A 44 4.06 6.46 18.73
C THR A 44 5.35 6.24 17.97
N GLU A 45 5.28 5.57 16.82
CA GLU A 45 6.44 5.25 15.99
C GLU A 45 6.06 5.41 14.52
N SER A 46 6.63 6.39 13.86
CA SER A 46 6.41 6.65 12.44
C SER A 46 7.71 7.08 11.77
N PRO A 47 8.25 6.27 10.86
CA PRO A 47 9.43 6.66 10.08
C PRO A 47 9.28 7.98 9.33
N LEU A 48 8.06 8.33 8.91
CA LEU A 48 7.82 9.64 8.30
C LEU A 48 8.00 10.78 9.29
N ASN A 49 7.62 10.61 10.57
CA ASN A 49 7.83 11.63 11.59
C ASN A 49 9.32 11.90 11.81
N ASP A 50 10.15 10.85 11.84
CA ASP A 50 11.61 10.98 11.98
C ASP A 50 12.22 11.76 10.81
N LEU A 51 11.75 11.50 9.59
CA LEU A 51 12.16 12.25 8.40
C LEU A 51 11.65 13.70 8.41
N ILE A 52 10.44 13.95 8.91
CA ILE A 52 9.94 15.32 9.10
C ILE A 52 10.81 16.09 10.08
N ASP A 53 11.23 15.46 11.17
CA ASP A 53 12.13 16.09 12.13
C ASP A 53 13.50 16.37 11.50
N GLU A 54 14.04 15.43 10.71
CA GLU A 54 15.27 15.66 9.94
C GLU A 54 15.12 16.83 8.94
N PHE A 55 14.01 16.86 8.17
CA PHE A 55 13.73 17.98 7.27
C PHE A 55 13.69 19.32 8.03
N ASN A 56 12.97 19.35 9.14
CA ASN A 56 12.84 20.58 9.97
C ASN A 56 14.16 21.06 10.54
N GLU A 57 15.12 20.16 10.82
CA GLU A 57 16.43 20.49 11.34
C GLU A 57 17.46 20.87 10.26
N THR A 58 17.22 20.47 9.02
CA THR A 58 18.10 20.67 7.85
C THR A 58 17.50 21.67 6.86
N ILE A 59 16.98 21.19 5.76
CA ILE A 59 16.42 22.02 4.66
C ILE A 59 15.32 22.97 5.14
N GLY A 60 14.42 22.48 6.00
CA GLY A 60 13.36 23.31 6.58
C GLY A 60 13.89 24.49 7.37
N LYS A 61 14.99 24.29 8.13
CA LYS A 61 15.64 25.37 8.88
C LYS A 61 16.36 26.37 7.96
N GLU A 62 16.96 25.90 6.87
CA GLU A 62 17.64 26.75 5.88
C GLU A 62 16.62 27.61 5.09
N GLU A 63 15.51 27.00 4.67
CA GLU A 63 14.44 27.65 3.88
C GLU A 63 13.38 28.36 4.77
N ASN A 64 13.54 28.34 6.09
CA ASN A 64 12.59 28.87 7.07
C ASN A 64 11.19 28.25 6.97
N ILE A 65 11.15 26.91 6.78
CA ILE A 65 9.94 26.07 6.68
C ILE A 65 9.88 25.15 7.89
N ARG A 66 8.65 24.86 8.34
CA ARG A 66 8.40 23.84 9.36
C ARG A 66 7.20 22.98 8.96
N VAL A 67 7.41 21.67 8.85
CA VAL A 67 6.34 20.69 8.67
C VAL A 67 5.91 20.17 10.05
N GLN A 68 4.60 20.13 10.30
CA GLN A 68 4.01 19.60 11.54
C GLN A 68 3.04 18.47 11.18
N VAL A 69 3.17 17.36 11.91
CA VAL A 69 2.21 16.27 11.80
C VAL A 69 0.95 16.62 12.59
N GLY A 70 -0.15 16.79 11.89
CA GLY A 70 -1.46 17.09 12.50
C GLY A 70 -2.21 15.83 12.91
N SER A 71 -2.03 14.72 12.16
CA SER A 71 -2.66 13.43 12.47
C SER A 71 -1.87 12.28 11.85
N VAL A 72 -1.74 11.19 12.62
CA VAL A 72 -1.33 9.87 12.11
C VAL A 72 -2.47 8.91 12.36
N THR A 73 -2.97 8.23 11.32
CA THR A 73 -4.15 7.38 11.41
C THR A 73 -4.09 6.23 10.39
N ASN A 74 -5.18 5.50 10.21
CA ASN A 74 -5.30 4.48 9.16
C ASN A 74 -5.99 5.04 7.90
N THR A 75 -5.94 4.27 6.82
CA THR A 75 -6.46 4.65 5.51
C THR A 75 -7.96 5.00 5.51
N ASN A 76 -8.78 4.25 6.24
CA ASN A 76 -10.23 4.51 6.28
C ASN A 76 -10.52 5.79 7.05
N THR A 77 -9.92 5.95 8.22
CA THR A 77 -10.10 7.15 9.06
C THR A 77 -9.62 8.43 8.37
N ILE A 78 -8.49 8.38 7.63
CA ILE A 78 -8.02 9.59 6.92
C ILE A 78 -8.98 9.97 5.78
N HIS A 79 -9.51 8.97 5.05
CA HIS A 79 -10.53 9.19 4.03
C HIS A 79 -11.78 9.89 4.61
N GLU A 80 -12.33 9.34 5.71
CA GLU A 80 -13.50 9.91 6.39
C GLU A 80 -13.22 11.34 6.88
N ASN A 81 -12.08 11.58 7.53
CA ASN A 81 -11.72 12.89 8.06
C ASN A 81 -11.53 13.93 6.95
N VAL A 82 -10.88 13.57 5.84
CA VAL A 82 -10.70 14.48 4.69
C VAL A 82 -12.04 14.84 4.09
N LEU A 83 -12.94 13.89 3.88
CA LEU A 83 -14.27 14.17 3.34
C LEU A 83 -15.11 15.01 4.31
N ALA A 84 -15.14 14.66 5.61
CA ALA A 84 -15.85 15.46 6.60
C ALA A 84 -15.37 16.92 6.63
N SER A 85 -14.04 17.12 6.54
CA SER A 85 -13.45 18.47 6.46
C SER A 85 -13.82 19.18 5.16
N ALA A 86 -13.77 18.48 4.02
CA ALA A 86 -14.07 19.04 2.70
C ALA A 86 -15.56 19.42 2.56
N PHE A 87 -16.47 18.64 3.17
CA PHE A 87 -17.91 18.96 3.22
C PHE A 87 -18.26 19.99 4.28
N GLY A 88 -17.36 20.33 5.20
CA GLY A 88 -17.61 21.25 6.30
C GLY A 88 -18.59 20.68 7.33
N ASP A 89 -18.49 19.37 7.62
CA ASP A 89 -19.36 18.67 8.55
C ASP A 89 -19.23 19.25 9.97
N PRO A 90 -20.32 19.30 10.75
CA PRO A 90 -20.29 19.84 12.10
C PRO A 90 -19.28 19.08 13.00
N GLY A 91 -18.27 19.77 13.49
CA GLY A 91 -17.23 19.22 14.34
C GLY A 91 -16.01 18.67 13.58
N ALA A 92 -16.00 18.68 12.26
CA ALA A 92 -14.82 18.37 11.47
C ALA A 92 -13.75 19.46 11.64
N SER A 93 -12.47 19.05 11.58
CA SER A 93 -11.36 20.00 11.52
C SER A 93 -11.28 20.65 10.14
N GLU A 94 -10.56 21.77 10.03
CA GLU A 94 -10.17 22.29 8.71
C GLU A 94 -9.21 21.29 8.02
N LEU A 95 -9.22 21.30 6.67
CA LEU A 95 -8.24 20.51 5.91
C LEU A 95 -6.82 20.95 6.28
N PRO A 96 -5.87 20.00 6.45
CA PRO A 96 -4.46 20.33 6.62
C PRO A 96 -3.88 20.87 5.31
N ASP A 97 -2.68 21.46 5.36
CA ASP A 97 -1.99 21.92 4.15
C ASP A 97 -1.62 20.75 3.22
N MET A 98 -1.33 19.56 3.79
CA MET A 98 -1.07 18.31 3.06
C MET A 98 -1.79 17.13 3.72
N PHE A 99 -2.25 16.18 2.92
CA PHE A 99 -2.81 14.92 3.44
C PHE A 99 -2.56 13.75 2.49
N VAL A 100 -2.41 12.58 3.07
CA VAL A 100 -2.33 11.32 2.31
C VAL A 100 -3.69 10.98 1.73
N SER A 101 -3.73 10.62 0.45
CA SER A 101 -4.97 10.39 -0.28
C SER A 101 -4.85 9.27 -1.32
N TYR A 102 -6.01 8.78 -1.72
CA TYR A 102 -6.23 7.87 -2.84
C TYR A 102 -7.16 8.53 -3.87
N PRO A 103 -7.15 8.09 -5.14
CA PRO A 103 -8.06 8.62 -6.15
C PRO A 103 -9.52 8.68 -5.70
N LYS A 104 -10.02 7.61 -5.07
CA LYS A 104 -11.39 7.55 -4.55
C LYS A 104 -11.75 8.66 -3.55
N THR A 105 -10.77 9.13 -2.78
CA THR A 105 -10.98 10.23 -1.82
C THR A 105 -11.13 11.56 -2.54
N VAL A 106 -10.26 11.82 -3.52
CA VAL A 106 -10.30 13.06 -4.31
C VAL A 106 -11.58 13.13 -5.16
N LEU A 107 -11.95 12.02 -5.81
CA LEU A 107 -13.20 11.91 -6.59
C LEU A 107 -14.46 12.13 -5.75
N ALA A 108 -14.44 11.77 -4.47
CA ALA A 108 -15.55 11.96 -3.54
C ALA A 108 -15.58 13.38 -2.89
N MET A 109 -14.59 14.23 -3.11
CA MET A 109 -14.59 15.58 -2.59
C MET A 109 -15.65 16.45 -3.31
N PRO A 110 -16.32 17.38 -2.59
CA PRO A 110 -17.33 18.25 -3.21
C PRO A 110 -16.71 19.22 -4.23
N ASP A 111 -15.43 19.54 -4.07
CA ASP A 111 -14.64 20.40 -4.96
C ASP A 111 -13.16 19.98 -4.87
N ASP A 112 -12.65 19.35 -5.91
CA ASP A 112 -11.24 18.97 -6.00
C ASP A 112 -10.32 20.10 -6.49
N THR A 113 -10.91 21.22 -6.94
CA THR A 113 -10.16 22.39 -7.38
C THR A 113 -9.44 23.12 -6.23
N VAL A 114 -9.78 22.78 -4.98
CA VAL A 114 -9.05 23.24 -3.79
C VAL A 114 -7.66 22.64 -3.68
N LEU A 115 -7.36 21.59 -4.46
CA LEU A 115 -6.04 20.97 -4.49
C LEU A 115 -5.15 21.65 -5.54
N VAL A 116 -3.84 21.68 -5.28
CA VAL A 116 -2.87 22.13 -6.27
C VAL A 116 -2.82 21.14 -7.44
N ASP A 117 -2.44 21.62 -8.61
CA ASP A 117 -1.92 20.78 -9.68
C ASP A 117 -0.40 20.74 -9.59
N TYR A 118 0.17 19.57 -9.33
CA TYR A 118 1.62 19.45 -9.19
C TYR A 118 2.38 19.78 -10.48
N CYS A 119 1.72 19.74 -11.64
CA CYS A 119 2.30 20.21 -12.90
C CYS A 119 2.63 21.70 -12.91
N ASP A 120 2.03 22.50 -12.00
CA ASP A 120 2.36 23.93 -11.83
C ASP A 120 3.66 24.14 -11.02
N TYR A 121 4.15 23.12 -10.30
CA TYR A 121 5.24 23.21 -9.33
C TYR A 121 6.44 22.35 -9.63
N PHE A 122 6.25 21.27 -10.39
CA PHE A 122 7.29 20.38 -10.86
C PHE A 122 7.54 20.63 -12.34
N THR A 123 8.81 20.68 -12.77
CA THR A 123 9.12 20.72 -14.19
C THR A 123 8.82 19.36 -14.83
N LYS A 124 8.72 19.35 -16.15
CA LYS A 124 8.54 18.08 -16.87
C LYS A 124 9.68 17.10 -16.58
N GLU A 125 10.92 17.60 -16.53
CA GLU A 125 12.11 16.80 -16.25
C GLU A 125 12.05 16.17 -14.84
N GLU A 126 11.58 16.91 -13.82
CA GLU A 126 11.38 16.38 -12.47
C GLU A 126 10.27 15.31 -12.41
N LEU A 127 9.20 15.48 -13.19
CA LEU A 127 8.13 14.48 -13.29
C LEU A 127 8.55 13.24 -14.08
N ASP A 128 9.37 13.41 -15.13
CA ASP A 128 9.88 12.30 -15.93
C ASP A 128 10.82 11.36 -15.14
N GLU A 129 11.32 11.76 -13.96
CA GLU A 129 12.08 10.91 -13.04
C GLU A 129 11.21 9.86 -12.31
N PHE A 130 9.92 10.14 -12.15
CA PHE A 130 8.98 9.23 -11.49
C PHE A 130 8.61 8.06 -12.40
N ILE A 131 8.24 6.93 -11.79
CA ILE A 131 7.66 5.80 -12.52
C ILE A 131 6.32 6.24 -13.11
N PRO A 132 6.14 6.20 -14.44
CA PRO A 132 4.97 6.79 -15.10
C PRO A 132 3.63 6.30 -14.58
N ALA A 133 3.51 4.98 -14.34
CA ALA A 133 2.29 4.38 -13.80
C ALA A 133 1.91 4.95 -12.42
N PHE A 134 2.88 5.37 -11.61
CA PHE A 134 2.64 5.94 -10.28
C PHE A 134 2.12 7.37 -10.35
N LEU A 135 2.57 8.16 -11.34
CA LEU A 135 2.02 9.49 -11.59
C LEU A 135 0.62 9.41 -12.20
N GLU A 136 0.39 8.48 -13.14
CA GLU A 136 -0.89 8.33 -13.83
C GLU A 136 -2.07 8.10 -12.86
N GLU A 137 -1.84 7.32 -11.80
CA GLU A 137 -2.85 7.12 -10.76
C GLU A 137 -3.24 8.45 -10.08
N GLY A 138 -2.28 9.36 -9.90
CA GLY A 138 -2.49 10.68 -9.27
C GLY A 138 -3.18 11.72 -10.13
N VAL A 139 -3.37 11.45 -11.43
CA VAL A 139 -4.05 12.37 -12.36
C VAL A 139 -5.57 12.23 -12.20
N ILE A 140 -6.25 13.26 -11.71
CA ILE A 140 -7.70 13.34 -11.55
C ILE A 140 -8.20 14.54 -12.36
N HIS A 141 -9.20 14.34 -13.22
CA HIS A 141 -9.77 15.39 -14.09
C HIS A 141 -8.66 16.18 -14.84
N ASP A 142 -7.73 15.46 -15.47
CA ASP A 142 -6.57 16.01 -16.22
C ASP A 142 -5.58 16.85 -15.39
N ARG A 143 -5.61 16.74 -14.04
CA ARG A 143 -4.72 17.43 -13.11
C ARG A 143 -3.94 16.43 -12.27
N LEU A 144 -2.65 16.61 -12.09
CA LEU A 144 -1.86 15.82 -11.15
C LEU A 144 -2.13 16.29 -9.71
N SER A 145 -3.20 15.78 -9.11
CA SER A 145 -3.68 16.19 -7.78
C SER A 145 -3.11 15.36 -6.64
N ILE A 146 -2.54 14.19 -6.94
CA ILE A 146 -1.96 13.28 -5.95
C ILE A 146 -0.51 12.97 -6.36
N LEU A 147 0.46 13.42 -5.56
CA LEU A 147 1.88 13.11 -5.81
C LEU A 147 2.22 11.78 -5.15
N PRO A 148 2.75 10.78 -5.88
CA PRO A 148 3.23 9.54 -5.26
C PRO A 148 4.46 9.82 -4.40
N VAL A 149 4.47 9.32 -3.15
CA VAL A 149 5.61 9.42 -2.23
C VAL A 149 6.06 8.06 -1.71
N ALA A 150 5.17 7.08 -1.71
CA ALA A 150 5.43 5.70 -1.34
C ALA A 150 4.35 4.82 -1.97
N LYS A 151 4.75 3.89 -2.81
CA LYS A 151 3.81 3.01 -3.50
C LYS A 151 3.91 1.59 -2.94
N SER A 152 2.83 0.87 -3.00
CA SER A 152 2.79 -0.56 -2.70
C SER A 152 2.23 -1.35 -3.87
N THR A 153 2.36 -2.66 -3.80
CA THR A 153 1.78 -3.58 -4.77
C THR A 153 1.31 -4.82 -4.03
N GLU A 154 0.65 -5.73 -4.71
CA GLU A 154 0.41 -7.05 -4.15
C GLU A 154 1.66 -7.91 -4.30
N VAL A 155 2.00 -8.60 -3.22
CA VAL A 155 3.09 -9.59 -3.17
C VAL A 155 2.58 -10.85 -2.52
N MET A 156 3.22 -11.97 -2.82
CA MET A 156 2.95 -13.23 -2.17
C MET A 156 3.88 -13.43 -0.98
N PHE A 157 3.31 -13.69 0.20
CA PHE A 157 4.03 -14.08 1.40
C PHE A 157 3.85 -15.58 1.65
N VAL A 158 4.93 -16.28 1.88
CA VAL A 158 4.97 -17.74 2.08
C VAL A 158 5.61 -18.06 3.41
N ASN A 159 4.91 -18.80 4.27
CA ASN A 159 5.52 -19.48 5.39
C ASN A 159 6.37 -20.65 4.84
N LYS A 160 7.64 -20.33 4.57
CA LYS A 160 8.58 -21.28 3.94
C LYS A 160 8.82 -22.51 4.81
N THR A 161 8.87 -22.34 6.12
CA THR A 161 9.04 -23.47 7.07
C THR A 161 7.90 -24.49 6.94
N ALA A 162 6.66 -24.01 6.86
CA ALA A 162 5.50 -24.88 6.68
C ALA A 162 5.44 -25.44 5.25
N PHE A 163 5.77 -24.64 4.24
CA PHE A 163 5.84 -25.06 2.85
C PHE A 163 6.88 -26.18 2.65
N ASP A 164 8.09 -26.04 3.20
CA ASP A 164 9.16 -27.04 3.06
C ASP A 164 8.76 -28.41 3.67
N ARG A 165 7.97 -28.38 4.76
CA ARG A 165 7.40 -29.64 5.33
C ARG A 165 6.41 -30.30 4.38
N PHE A 166 5.55 -29.52 3.77
CA PHE A 166 4.60 -29.99 2.76
C PHE A 166 5.34 -30.53 1.53
N ALA A 167 6.28 -29.75 0.99
CA ALA A 167 7.08 -30.10 -0.18
C ALA A 167 7.88 -31.40 0.02
N LYS A 168 8.46 -31.62 1.21
CA LYS A 168 9.22 -32.81 1.53
C LYS A 168 8.39 -34.11 1.43
N GLU A 169 7.10 -34.03 1.77
CA GLU A 169 6.22 -35.22 1.75
C GLU A 169 5.51 -35.41 0.42
N THR A 170 5.28 -34.31 -0.36
CA THR A 170 4.47 -34.34 -1.57
C THR A 170 5.25 -34.15 -2.85
N GLY A 171 6.48 -33.61 -2.76
CA GLY A 171 7.27 -33.22 -3.93
C GLY A 171 6.85 -31.89 -4.54
N ALA A 172 6.06 -31.06 -3.84
CA ALA A 172 5.66 -29.73 -4.28
C ALA A 172 6.89 -28.83 -4.51
N ASP A 173 6.85 -28.00 -5.56
CA ASP A 173 7.90 -27.04 -5.88
C ASP A 173 7.39 -25.61 -5.64
N ILE A 174 8.14 -24.79 -4.89
CA ILE A 174 7.78 -23.40 -4.62
C ILE A 174 7.69 -22.55 -5.90
N GLU A 175 8.40 -22.95 -6.96
CA GLU A 175 8.37 -22.26 -8.25
C GLU A 175 6.99 -22.35 -8.95
N ASP A 176 6.22 -23.40 -8.66
CA ASP A 176 4.85 -23.54 -9.18
C ASP A 176 3.91 -22.46 -8.62
N LEU A 177 4.27 -21.82 -7.47
CA LEU A 177 3.50 -20.69 -6.91
C LEU A 177 3.58 -19.41 -7.76
N ARG A 178 4.42 -19.36 -8.77
CA ARG A 178 4.52 -18.18 -9.67
C ARG A 178 3.32 -18.01 -10.57
N THR A 179 2.51 -19.04 -10.72
CA THR A 179 1.27 -18.98 -11.51
C THR A 179 0.05 -19.21 -10.62
N TRP A 180 -1.06 -18.56 -10.97
CA TRP A 180 -2.33 -18.81 -10.28
C TRP A 180 -2.78 -20.25 -10.40
N GLU A 181 -2.59 -20.86 -11.58
CA GLU A 181 -2.92 -22.26 -11.82
C GLU A 181 -2.15 -23.20 -10.89
N GLY A 182 -0.83 -22.99 -10.76
CA GLY A 182 0.03 -23.77 -9.87
C GLY A 182 -0.32 -23.55 -8.39
N LEU A 183 -0.54 -22.32 -7.97
CA LEU A 183 -0.94 -21.97 -6.61
C LEU A 183 -2.26 -22.65 -6.21
N PHE A 184 -3.28 -22.63 -7.07
CA PHE A 184 -4.56 -23.27 -6.76
C PHE A 184 -4.50 -24.79 -6.80
N ALA A 185 -3.72 -25.39 -7.72
CA ALA A 185 -3.45 -26.84 -7.69
C ALA A 185 -2.79 -27.26 -6.38
N MET A 186 -1.79 -26.50 -5.89
CA MET A 186 -1.18 -26.74 -4.59
C MET A 186 -2.14 -26.53 -3.42
N SER A 187 -3.06 -25.56 -3.55
CA SER A 187 -4.07 -25.32 -2.52
C SER A 187 -4.97 -26.55 -2.32
N GLU A 188 -5.39 -27.21 -3.41
CA GLU A 188 -6.13 -28.45 -3.35
C GLU A 188 -5.31 -29.57 -2.70
N GLN A 189 -4.06 -29.75 -3.14
CA GLN A 189 -3.15 -30.78 -2.63
C GLN A 189 -2.84 -30.59 -1.15
N TYR A 190 -2.63 -29.35 -0.69
CA TYR A 190 -2.35 -29.06 0.71
C TYR A 190 -3.54 -29.34 1.63
N ALA A 191 -4.75 -28.95 1.19
CA ALA A 191 -5.97 -29.24 1.93
C ALA A 191 -6.15 -30.76 2.12
N GLU A 192 -5.96 -31.54 1.06
CA GLU A 192 -6.01 -33.02 1.10
C GLU A 192 -4.89 -33.58 1.99
N TRP A 193 -3.65 -33.10 1.84
CA TRP A 193 -2.50 -33.56 2.61
C TRP A 193 -2.68 -33.34 4.11
N THR A 194 -3.24 -32.17 4.51
CA THR A 194 -3.52 -31.88 5.93
C THR A 194 -4.70 -32.68 6.46
N ASP A 195 -5.77 -32.87 5.67
CA ASP A 195 -6.94 -33.70 6.03
C ASP A 195 -6.53 -35.16 6.29
N ASN A 196 -5.64 -35.70 5.48
CA ASN A 196 -5.11 -37.07 5.64
C ASN A 196 -4.29 -37.27 6.92
N LYS A 197 -3.85 -36.21 7.61
CA LYS A 197 -3.15 -36.30 8.90
C LYS A 197 -4.10 -36.56 10.07
N THR A 198 -5.38 -36.26 9.89
CA THR A 198 -6.44 -36.43 10.88
C THR A 198 -7.58 -37.34 10.38
N PRO A 199 -7.31 -38.59 9.95
CA PRO A 199 -8.28 -39.41 9.22
C PRO A 199 -9.56 -39.77 10.01
N LYS A 200 -9.61 -39.43 11.30
CA LYS A 200 -10.80 -39.59 12.14
C LYS A 200 -11.74 -38.37 12.09
N ILE A 201 -11.29 -37.27 11.56
CA ILE A 201 -12.02 -36.01 11.46
C ILE A 201 -11.97 -35.59 10.00
N PRO A 202 -12.85 -36.11 9.13
CA PRO A 202 -12.79 -35.79 7.72
C PRO A 202 -13.16 -34.33 7.47
N HIS A 203 -12.53 -33.72 6.46
CA HIS A 203 -12.74 -32.35 6.00
C HIS A 203 -12.29 -31.26 6.99
N ASP A 204 -11.34 -31.58 7.87
CA ASP A 204 -10.66 -30.62 8.75
C ASP A 204 -9.32 -30.11 8.19
N GLY A 205 -9.04 -30.41 6.92
CA GLY A 205 -7.85 -29.94 6.21
C GLY A 205 -7.69 -28.42 6.28
N LYS A 206 -6.44 -27.97 6.44
CA LYS A 206 -6.11 -26.54 6.54
C LYS A 206 -6.14 -25.88 5.19
N ASN A 207 -6.42 -24.56 5.19
CA ASN A 207 -6.27 -23.77 3.99
C ASN A 207 -4.79 -23.60 3.62
N PHE A 208 -4.50 -23.55 2.35
CA PHE A 208 -3.18 -23.23 1.83
C PHE A 208 -3.02 -21.74 1.64
N PHE A 209 -4.03 -21.11 1.06
CA PHE A 209 -3.99 -19.78 0.49
C PHE A 209 -5.05 -18.83 1.05
N VAL A 210 -4.67 -17.56 1.20
CA VAL A 210 -5.57 -16.44 1.48
C VAL A 210 -5.22 -15.26 0.58
N HIS A 211 -6.23 -14.61 0.01
CA HIS A 211 -6.09 -13.33 -0.68
C HIS A 211 -6.70 -12.22 0.16
N ASP A 212 -5.98 -11.10 0.29
CA ASP A 212 -6.47 -9.94 1.06
C ASP A 212 -7.71 -9.31 0.41
N TYR A 213 -7.69 -9.24 -0.93
CA TYR A 213 -8.77 -8.73 -1.76
C TYR A 213 -9.06 -9.64 -2.95
N HIS A 214 -10.13 -10.44 -2.89
CA HIS A 214 -10.56 -11.29 -4.01
C HIS A 214 -10.86 -10.46 -5.26
N PHE A 215 -11.41 -9.26 -5.08
CA PHE A 215 -11.72 -8.33 -6.18
C PHE A 215 -10.48 -8.01 -7.03
N ASN A 216 -9.33 -7.79 -6.39
CA ASN A 216 -8.08 -7.53 -7.10
C ASN A 216 -7.61 -8.74 -7.92
N TYR A 217 -7.72 -9.94 -7.36
CA TYR A 217 -7.40 -11.17 -8.09
C TYR A 217 -8.20 -11.27 -9.40
N PHE A 218 -9.51 -11.01 -9.32
CA PHE A 218 -10.38 -11.13 -10.49
C PHE A 218 -10.16 -9.99 -11.48
N GLN A 219 -10.08 -8.74 -11.03
CA GLN A 219 -9.90 -7.63 -11.97
C GLN A 219 -8.54 -7.70 -12.69
N VAL A 220 -7.43 -7.89 -11.96
CA VAL A 220 -6.11 -7.99 -12.59
C VAL A 220 -6.00 -9.26 -13.42
N GLY A 221 -6.58 -10.38 -12.96
CA GLY A 221 -6.58 -11.63 -13.69
C GLY A 221 -7.31 -11.54 -15.04
N VAL A 222 -8.51 -10.98 -15.05
CA VAL A 222 -9.31 -10.81 -16.29
C VAL A 222 -8.62 -9.86 -17.27
N GLU A 223 -8.15 -8.71 -16.77
CA GLU A 223 -7.43 -7.73 -17.61
C GLU A 223 -6.13 -8.33 -18.17
N SER A 224 -5.38 -9.07 -17.37
CA SER A 224 -4.16 -9.75 -17.83
C SER A 224 -4.42 -10.81 -18.90
N LEU A 225 -5.60 -11.40 -18.90
CA LEU A 225 -6.05 -12.37 -19.90
C LEU A 225 -6.61 -11.72 -21.17
N GLY A 226 -6.64 -10.38 -21.22
CA GLY A 226 -7.01 -9.59 -22.41
C GLY A 226 -8.49 -9.26 -22.53
N GLU A 227 -9.29 -9.39 -21.47
CA GLU A 227 -10.68 -8.97 -21.41
C GLU A 227 -10.88 -7.83 -20.40
N ASN A 228 -11.81 -6.91 -20.68
CA ASN A 228 -12.13 -5.84 -19.75
C ASN A 228 -12.98 -6.39 -18.58
N PHE A 229 -12.52 -6.20 -17.35
CA PHE A 229 -13.28 -6.53 -16.16
C PHE A 229 -14.41 -5.53 -15.88
N PHE A 230 -14.26 -4.28 -16.33
CA PHE A 230 -15.24 -3.22 -16.16
C PHE A 230 -15.97 -2.92 -17.48
N LYS A 231 -17.26 -2.61 -17.37
CA LYS A 231 -18.09 -2.13 -18.48
C LYS A 231 -18.89 -0.92 -18.05
N GLY A 232 -18.33 0.28 -18.32
CA GLY A 232 -18.84 1.52 -17.71
C GLY A 232 -18.77 1.42 -16.18
N GLU A 233 -19.82 1.80 -15.50
CA GLU A 233 -19.96 1.73 -14.04
C GLU A 233 -20.38 0.34 -13.50
N ASN A 234 -20.13 -0.74 -14.25
CA ASN A 234 -20.50 -2.10 -13.86
C ASN A 234 -19.38 -3.09 -14.14
N LEU A 235 -19.48 -4.30 -13.59
CA LEU A 235 -18.58 -5.40 -13.89
C LEU A 235 -19.04 -6.20 -15.10
N ALA A 236 -18.08 -6.74 -15.85
CA ALA A 236 -18.28 -7.69 -16.92
C ALA A 236 -17.86 -9.10 -16.49
N PHE A 237 -18.70 -10.10 -16.77
CA PHE A 237 -18.45 -11.49 -16.44
C PHE A 237 -18.38 -12.34 -17.73
N GLY A 238 -17.35 -12.05 -18.53
CA GLY A 238 -17.09 -12.70 -19.82
C GLY A 238 -16.32 -14.02 -19.70
N PRO A 239 -15.80 -14.55 -20.83
CA PRO A 239 -15.06 -15.81 -20.87
C PRO A 239 -13.81 -15.83 -19.98
N GLU A 240 -13.06 -14.72 -19.89
CA GLU A 240 -11.82 -14.67 -19.08
C GLU A 240 -12.15 -14.58 -17.58
N PHE A 241 -13.29 -14.01 -17.22
CA PHE A 241 -13.79 -14.13 -15.85
C PHE A 241 -14.08 -15.59 -15.47
N GLU A 242 -14.65 -16.39 -16.39
CA GLU A 242 -14.85 -17.83 -16.17
C GLU A 242 -13.52 -18.56 -16.04
N THR A 243 -12.53 -18.19 -16.87
CA THR A 243 -11.17 -18.72 -16.79
C THR A 243 -10.50 -18.46 -15.44
N ALA A 244 -10.66 -17.25 -14.88
CA ALA A 244 -10.14 -16.92 -13.57
C ALA A 244 -10.96 -17.58 -12.44
N TRP A 245 -12.29 -17.73 -12.63
CA TRP A 245 -13.18 -18.31 -11.62
C TRP A 245 -12.91 -19.79 -11.37
N GLU A 246 -12.72 -20.57 -12.43
CA GLU A 246 -12.70 -22.04 -12.34
C GLU A 246 -11.63 -22.58 -11.37
N PRO A 247 -10.32 -22.25 -11.49
CA PRO A 247 -9.29 -22.76 -10.60
C PRO A 247 -9.46 -22.22 -9.18
N TYR A 248 -9.84 -20.97 -9.03
CA TYR A 248 -10.11 -20.35 -7.74
C TYR A 248 -11.25 -21.03 -6.99
N ALA A 249 -12.40 -21.20 -7.65
CA ALA A 249 -13.57 -21.85 -7.06
C ALA A 249 -13.30 -23.31 -6.72
N LYS A 250 -12.57 -24.02 -7.57
CA LYS A 250 -12.19 -25.42 -7.31
C LYS A 250 -11.33 -25.56 -6.07
N ALA A 251 -10.28 -24.75 -5.94
CA ALA A 251 -9.43 -24.71 -4.75
C ALA A 251 -10.23 -24.32 -3.48
N ALA A 252 -11.16 -23.37 -3.61
CA ALA A 252 -12.03 -22.96 -2.51
C ALA A 252 -12.98 -24.09 -2.07
N LEU A 253 -13.61 -24.79 -3.02
CA LEU A 253 -14.48 -25.92 -2.73
C LEU A 253 -13.73 -27.13 -2.15
N SER A 254 -12.47 -27.33 -2.53
CA SER A 254 -11.58 -28.34 -1.97
C SER A 254 -11.10 -27.98 -0.55
N GLY A 255 -11.28 -26.74 -0.11
CA GLY A 255 -10.88 -26.26 1.22
C GLY A 255 -9.49 -25.66 1.25
N GLY A 256 -8.85 -25.46 0.11
CA GLY A 256 -7.50 -24.89 0.01
C GLY A 256 -7.46 -23.37 0.19
N VAL A 257 -8.61 -22.68 0.06
CA VAL A 257 -8.69 -21.21 0.12
C VAL A 257 -9.42 -20.74 1.37
N TRP A 258 -8.85 -19.76 2.05
CA TRP A 258 -9.48 -19.07 3.17
C TRP A 258 -10.55 -18.10 2.69
N LEU A 259 -11.79 -18.30 3.13
CA LEU A 259 -12.97 -17.53 2.71
C LEU A 259 -13.54 -16.61 3.80
N ARG A 260 -12.93 -16.58 4.99
CA ARG A 260 -13.41 -15.69 6.07
C ARG A 260 -12.94 -14.25 5.80
N SER A 261 -13.68 -13.28 6.33
CA SER A 261 -13.25 -11.88 6.35
C SER A 261 -12.08 -11.68 7.31
N GLY A 262 -11.34 -10.59 7.15
CA GLY A 262 -10.16 -10.23 7.93
C GLY A 262 -8.93 -10.09 7.05
N TYR A 263 -7.85 -9.66 7.65
CA TYR A 263 -6.58 -9.47 6.94
C TYR A 263 -5.89 -10.81 6.65
N ALA A 264 -5.23 -10.90 5.51
CA ALA A 264 -4.50 -12.09 5.09
C ALA A 264 -3.36 -12.49 6.05
N THR A 265 -2.88 -11.57 6.87
CA THR A 265 -1.87 -11.83 7.90
C THR A 265 -2.36 -12.72 9.04
N GLU A 266 -3.67 -12.65 9.37
CA GLU A 266 -4.23 -13.38 10.50
C GLU A 266 -4.11 -14.91 10.38
N PRO A 267 -4.57 -15.56 9.28
CA PRO A 267 -4.46 -17.00 9.15
C PRO A 267 -3.02 -17.51 8.99
N LEU A 268 -2.07 -16.68 8.54
CA LEU A 268 -0.65 -17.06 8.56
C LEU A 268 -0.08 -17.04 9.98
N ARG A 269 -0.46 -16.09 10.81
CA ARG A 269 -0.02 -16.00 12.21
C ARG A 269 -0.58 -17.10 13.10
N THR A 270 -1.72 -17.67 12.73
CA THR A 270 -2.36 -18.79 13.45
C THR A 270 -2.05 -20.16 12.83
N GLY A 271 -1.36 -20.20 11.70
CA GLY A 271 -1.05 -21.41 10.98
C GLY A 271 -2.27 -22.10 10.33
N ASP A 272 -3.34 -21.32 10.10
CA ASP A 272 -4.54 -21.78 9.38
C ASP A 272 -4.34 -21.71 7.86
N SER A 273 -3.45 -20.84 7.39
CA SER A 273 -2.95 -20.78 6.00
C SER A 273 -1.44 -20.60 6.00
N ILE A 274 -0.78 -20.93 4.91
CA ILE A 274 0.69 -20.83 4.78
C ILE A 274 1.16 -19.94 3.64
N VAL A 275 0.26 -19.54 2.73
CA VAL A 275 0.51 -18.62 1.62
C VAL A 275 -0.54 -17.54 1.61
N SER A 276 -0.13 -16.32 1.38
CA SER A 276 -1.06 -15.18 1.19
C SER A 276 -0.60 -14.29 0.05
N VAL A 277 -1.57 -13.65 -0.61
CA VAL A 277 -1.33 -12.48 -1.45
C VAL A 277 -1.98 -11.28 -0.77
N ALA A 278 -1.17 -10.26 -0.49
CA ALA A 278 -1.57 -9.06 0.23
C ALA A 278 -0.74 -7.86 -0.20
N SER A 279 -1.13 -6.67 0.28
CA SER A 279 -0.31 -5.48 0.11
C SER A 279 1.09 -5.70 0.68
N SER A 280 2.11 -5.25 -0.01
CA SER A 280 3.49 -5.27 0.46
C SER A 280 3.68 -4.56 1.81
N ALA A 281 2.89 -3.51 2.08
CA ALA A 281 2.87 -2.82 3.37
C ALA A 281 2.37 -3.71 4.53
N SER A 282 1.76 -4.86 4.23
CA SER A 282 1.37 -5.84 5.24
C SER A 282 2.55 -6.53 5.91
N VAL A 283 3.78 -6.37 5.37
CA VAL A 283 5.02 -6.92 5.98
C VAL A 283 5.15 -6.57 7.46
N LEU A 284 4.72 -5.39 7.86
CA LEU A 284 4.71 -4.91 9.25
C LEU A 284 3.89 -5.79 10.21
N TYR A 285 2.96 -6.59 9.69
CA TYR A 285 1.98 -7.37 10.47
C TYR A 285 2.23 -8.88 10.39
N TYR A 286 3.17 -9.33 9.55
CA TYR A 286 3.63 -10.71 9.58
C TYR A 286 4.58 -10.93 10.75
N SER A 287 4.72 -12.17 11.17
CA SER A 287 5.59 -12.57 12.30
C SER A 287 6.44 -13.77 11.88
N ASP A 288 7.66 -13.81 12.39
CA ASP A 288 8.52 -14.98 12.34
C ASP A 288 8.13 -16.07 13.36
N GLU A 289 6.95 -15.91 13.98
CA GLU A 289 6.38 -16.87 14.92
C GLU A 289 4.91 -17.12 14.61
N VAL A 290 4.54 -18.39 14.50
CA VAL A 290 3.15 -18.85 14.40
C VAL A 290 2.69 -19.33 15.76
N THR A 291 1.49 -18.90 16.21
CA THR A 291 0.83 -19.39 17.42
C THR A 291 -0.40 -20.20 17.04
N TYR A 292 -0.36 -21.49 17.30
CA TYR A 292 -1.44 -22.42 16.96
C TYR A 292 -2.61 -22.36 17.95
N ALA A 293 -3.76 -22.93 17.57
CA ALA A 293 -4.97 -22.94 18.38
C ALA A 293 -4.83 -23.62 19.75
N ASP A 294 -3.85 -24.49 19.92
CA ASP A 294 -3.51 -25.15 21.19
C ASP A 294 -2.55 -24.33 22.07
N ASN A 295 -2.27 -23.07 21.71
CA ASN A 295 -1.30 -22.15 22.31
C ASN A 295 0.16 -22.61 22.25
N THR A 296 0.51 -23.53 21.37
CA THR A 296 1.91 -23.78 21.04
C THR A 296 2.40 -22.76 20.01
N SER A 297 3.69 -22.43 20.07
CA SER A 297 4.31 -21.50 19.12
C SER A 297 5.47 -22.16 18.39
N GLU A 298 5.72 -21.72 17.17
CA GLU A 298 6.84 -22.16 16.35
C GLU A 298 7.47 -20.99 15.63
N LYS A 299 8.80 -20.92 15.65
CA LYS A 299 9.54 -19.97 14.80
C LYS A 299 9.50 -20.44 13.35
N VAL A 300 9.20 -19.51 12.47
CA VAL A 300 9.05 -19.77 11.04
C VAL A 300 9.81 -18.74 10.21
N GLU A 301 10.16 -19.12 9.01
CA GLU A 301 10.68 -18.22 7.98
C GLU A 301 9.53 -17.78 7.07
N ILE A 302 9.30 -16.47 6.98
CA ILE A 302 8.39 -15.88 5.98
C ILE A 302 9.24 -15.29 4.86
N VAL A 303 8.95 -15.67 3.63
CA VAL A 303 9.59 -15.13 2.43
C VAL A 303 8.55 -14.47 1.53
N SER A 304 8.98 -13.43 0.82
CA SER A 304 8.15 -12.74 -0.17
C SER A 304 8.56 -13.12 -1.59
N MET A 305 7.57 -13.27 -2.45
CA MET A 305 7.72 -13.51 -3.90
C MET A 305 6.84 -12.51 -4.66
N PRO A 306 7.15 -12.20 -5.94
CA PRO A 306 6.23 -11.46 -6.79
C PRO A 306 4.82 -12.09 -6.80
N CYS A 307 3.80 -11.27 -7.00
CA CYS A 307 2.42 -11.74 -7.12
C CYS A 307 2.32 -12.79 -8.24
N PRO A 308 1.57 -13.90 -8.06
CA PRO A 308 1.34 -14.87 -9.12
C PRO A 308 0.63 -14.26 -10.33
N VAL A 309 0.86 -14.82 -11.51
CA VAL A 309 0.21 -14.41 -12.76
C VAL A 309 -0.46 -15.60 -13.43
N PHE A 310 -1.41 -15.37 -14.33
CA PHE A 310 -1.92 -16.44 -15.18
C PHE A 310 -0.87 -16.84 -16.20
N ALA A 311 -0.66 -18.16 -16.40
CA ALA A 311 0.38 -18.68 -17.30
C ALA A 311 0.26 -18.18 -18.75
N ARG A 312 -0.96 -17.87 -19.21
CA ARG A 312 -1.24 -17.30 -20.55
C ARG A 312 -1.55 -15.80 -20.54
N GLY A 313 -1.58 -15.18 -19.35
CA GLY A 313 -1.88 -13.76 -19.18
C GLY A 313 -0.64 -12.88 -19.35
N GLU A 314 -0.86 -11.58 -19.45
CA GLU A 314 0.21 -10.60 -19.30
C GLU A 314 0.75 -10.61 -17.87
N THR A 315 2.04 -10.36 -17.70
CA THR A 315 2.66 -10.25 -16.38
C THR A 315 2.27 -8.91 -15.77
N MET A 316 1.20 -8.91 -14.99
CA MET A 316 0.54 -7.72 -14.47
C MET A 316 0.26 -7.86 -12.97
N VAL A 317 0.35 -6.75 -12.23
CA VAL A 317 0.08 -6.72 -10.79
C VAL A 317 -0.66 -5.45 -10.40
N MET A 318 -1.53 -5.53 -9.39
CA MET A 318 -2.24 -4.38 -8.84
C MET A 318 -1.27 -3.36 -8.24
N GLN A 319 -1.28 -2.13 -8.75
CA GLN A 319 -0.66 -1.00 -8.10
C GLN A 319 -1.50 -0.59 -6.88
N ARG A 320 -0.83 -0.31 -5.77
CA ARG A 320 -1.45 0.14 -4.53
C ARG A 320 -0.63 1.27 -3.89
N GLY A 321 -1.06 1.77 -2.77
CA GLY A 321 -0.40 2.85 -2.04
C GLY A 321 -1.02 4.21 -2.36
N ALA A 322 -0.98 5.07 -1.35
CA ALA A 322 -1.47 6.43 -1.45
C ALA A 322 -0.39 7.39 -1.96
N GLY A 323 -0.81 8.56 -2.37
CA GLY A 323 0.09 9.72 -2.53
C GLY A 323 -0.30 10.83 -1.57
N ILE A 324 0.26 12.02 -1.76
CA ILE A 324 -0.03 13.22 -0.98
C ILE A 324 -0.72 14.25 -1.88
N CYS A 325 -1.82 14.82 -1.36
CA CYS A 325 -2.45 16.02 -1.89
C CYS A 325 -1.96 17.24 -1.12
N THR A 326 -1.82 18.39 -1.81
CA THR A 326 -1.55 19.69 -1.22
C THR A 326 -2.77 20.58 -1.42
N VAL A 327 -3.24 21.21 -0.35
CA VAL A 327 -4.37 22.16 -0.40
C VAL A 327 -3.87 23.54 -0.82
N LYS A 328 -4.56 24.19 -1.76
CA LYS A 328 -4.26 25.55 -2.17
C LYS A 328 -4.42 26.52 -1.00
N SER A 329 -3.45 27.40 -0.84
CA SER A 329 -3.45 28.41 0.21
C SER A 329 -2.61 29.63 -0.20
N THR A 330 -1.73 30.14 0.66
CA THR A 330 -0.83 31.22 0.26
C THR A 330 0.34 30.68 -0.55
N PRO A 331 0.93 31.45 -1.48
CA PRO A 331 2.08 31.01 -2.27
C PRO A 331 3.26 30.52 -1.41
N GLU A 332 3.45 31.10 -0.23
CA GLU A 332 4.51 30.73 0.70
C GLU A 332 4.27 29.34 1.29
N LYS A 333 3.03 29.02 1.67
CA LYS A 333 2.67 27.70 2.21
C LYS A 333 2.71 26.62 1.12
N GLU A 334 2.17 26.92 -0.08
CA GLU A 334 2.24 25.99 -1.21
C GLU A 334 3.71 25.70 -1.55
N LYS A 335 4.57 26.73 -1.65
CA LYS A 335 6.01 26.53 -1.85
C LYS A 335 6.62 25.68 -0.75
N ALA A 336 6.26 25.90 0.51
CA ALA A 336 6.77 25.14 1.64
C ALA A 336 6.41 23.63 1.54
N CYS A 337 5.15 23.32 1.19
CA CYS A 337 4.69 21.96 0.93
C CYS A 337 5.50 21.31 -0.20
N ILE A 338 5.65 22.00 -1.33
CA ILE A 338 6.38 21.49 -2.49
C ILE A 338 7.86 21.26 -2.18
N THR A 339 8.50 22.16 -1.43
CA THR A 339 9.90 21.99 -1.00
C THR A 339 10.07 20.70 -0.18
N PHE A 340 9.17 20.44 0.77
CA PHE A 340 9.17 19.20 1.54
C PHE A 340 8.95 17.96 0.66
N LEU A 341 7.97 18.02 -0.24
CA LEU A 341 7.65 16.88 -1.12
C LEU A 341 8.79 16.57 -2.11
N LYS A 342 9.47 17.58 -2.66
CA LYS A 342 10.65 17.40 -3.51
C LYS A 342 11.77 16.71 -2.74
N TRP A 343 12.05 17.15 -1.51
CA TRP A 343 13.06 16.54 -0.63
C TRP A 343 12.68 15.08 -0.27
N LEU A 344 11.43 14.81 0.11
CA LEU A 344 10.97 13.48 0.48
C LEU A 344 11.04 12.49 -0.70
N THR A 345 10.91 12.99 -1.93
CA THR A 345 10.94 12.19 -3.16
C THR A 345 12.30 12.21 -3.86
N GLU A 346 13.35 12.80 -3.28
CA GLU A 346 14.73 12.55 -3.71
C GLU A 346 15.03 11.05 -3.65
N ALA A 347 15.65 10.49 -4.68
CA ALA A 347 15.75 9.04 -4.85
C ALA A 347 16.34 8.32 -3.62
N GLN A 348 17.45 8.83 -3.08
CA GLN A 348 18.07 8.26 -1.88
C GLN A 348 17.20 8.41 -0.65
N LYS A 349 16.65 9.62 -0.40
CA LYS A 349 15.80 9.90 0.74
C LYS A 349 14.51 9.09 0.71
N ASN A 350 13.94 8.94 -0.48
CA ASN A 350 12.75 8.13 -0.68
C ASN A 350 12.99 6.65 -0.35
N VAL A 351 14.14 6.09 -0.72
CA VAL A 351 14.52 4.72 -0.31
C VAL A 351 14.63 4.59 1.21
N GLU A 352 15.25 5.54 1.91
CA GLU A 352 15.30 5.57 3.38
C GLU A 352 13.89 5.55 3.99
N PHE A 353 12.97 6.33 3.42
CA PHE A 353 11.58 6.37 3.86
C PHE A 353 10.86 5.04 3.68
N VAL A 354 10.91 4.45 2.48
CA VAL A 354 10.05 3.32 2.12
C VAL A 354 10.55 1.99 2.68
N THR A 355 11.88 1.81 2.85
CA THR A 355 12.47 0.53 3.26
C THR A 355 12.15 0.11 4.68
N SER A 356 11.72 1.03 5.54
CA SER A 356 11.25 0.73 6.89
C SER A 356 9.78 0.32 6.98
N LEU A 357 9.01 0.48 5.88
CA LEU A 357 7.55 0.38 5.86
C LEU A 357 6.99 -0.66 4.88
N GLY A 358 7.84 -1.31 4.09
CA GLY A 358 7.40 -2.27 3.08
C GLY A 358 6.75 -1.62 1.85
N TYR A 359 7.12 -0.38 1.54
CA TYR A 359 6.68 0.34 0.34
C TYR A 359 7.76 0.35 -0.73
N MET A 360 7.36 0.61 -1.97
CA MET A 360 8.22 0.85 -3.12
C MET A 360 8.57 2.33 -3.21
N PRO A 361 9.81 2.68 -3.58
CA PRO A 361 10.15 4.05 -3.94
C PRO A 361 9.44 4.48 -5.23
N VAL A 362 9.44 5.78 -5.52
CA VAL A 362 8.59 6.33 -6.58
C VAL A 362 9.34 6.78 -7.83
N LYS A 363 10.68 6.82 -7.79
CA LYS A 363 11.52 7.21 -8.92
C LYS A 363 12.34 6.04 -9.46
N GLN A 364 12.61 6.06 -10.77
CA GLN A 364 13.39 5.02 -11.43
C GLN A 364 14.80 4.89 -10.84
N GLU A 365 15.50 5.99 -10.62
CA GLU A 365 16.84 6.00 -10.03
C GLU A 365 16.86 5.32 -8.63
N ALA A 366 15.79 5.46 -7.86
CA ALA A 366 15.68 4.82 -6.57
C ALA A 366 15.68 3.29 -6.67
N PHE A 367 15.05 2.72 -7.69
CA PHE A 367 15.08 1.27 -7.97
C PHE A 367 16.42 0.81 -8.52
N ASP A 368 17.02 1.59 -9.41
CA ASP A 368 18.22 1.17 -10.14
C ASP A 368 19.49 1.26 -9.28
N VAL A 369 19.56 2.24 -8.38
CA VAL A 369 20.77 2.58 -7.63
C VAL A 369 20.61 2.35 -6.13
N TYR A 370 19.68 3.03 -5.49
CA TYR A 370 19.65 3.12 -4.04
C TYR A 370 18.96 1.93 -3.35
N LEU A 371 17.94 1.34 -3.97
CA LEU A 371 17.25 0.18 -3.39
C LEU A 371 18.14 -1.08 -3.32
N PRO A 372 18.93 -1.44 -4.35
CA PRO A 372 19.90 -2.52 -4.25
C PRO A 372 20.91 -2.32 -3.11
N GLU A 373 21.45 -1.11 -2.95
CA GLU A 373 22.37 -0.77 -1.85
C GLU A 373 21.71 -0.83 -0.48
N ALA A 374 20.42 -0.48 -0.39
CA ALA A 374 19.66 -0.56 0.85
C ALA A 374 19.41 -2.01 1.26
N ILE A 375 19.07 -2.88 0.31
CA ILE A 375 18.84 -4.33 0.54
C ILE A 375 20.08 -4.99 1.17
N GLU A 376 21.30 -4.64 0.71
CA GLU A 376 22.53 -5.19 1.28
C GLU A 376 22.74 -4.85 2.76
N LYS A 377 22.09 -3.79 3.24
CA LYS A 377 22.19 -3.30 4.64
C LYS A 377 21.06 -3.85 5.53
N LEU A 378 20.02 -4.44 4.94
CA LEU A 378 18.92 -5.02 5.71
C LEU A 378 19.36 -6.29 6.41
N SER A 379 18.97 -6.44 7.66
CA SER A 379 19.27 -7.62 8.49
C SER A 379 18.09 -8.60 8.60
N ASP A 380 16.87 -8.12 8.39
CA ASP A 380 15.65 -8.93 8.48
C ASP A 380 15.42 -9.68 7.14
N PRO A 381 15.46 -11.03 7.12
CA PRO A 381 15.28 -11.82 5.91
C PRO A 381 13.93 -11.59 5.22
N MET A 382 12.88 -11.27 5.98
CA MET A 382 11.54 -11.02 5.44
C MET A 382 11.55 -9.73 4.59
N TYR A 383 12.18 -8.66 5.09
CA TYR A 383 12.34 -7.41 4.34
C TYR A 383 13.30 -7.58 3.15
N VAL A 384 14.39 -8.33 3.33
CA VAL A 384 15.31 -8.65 2.21
C VAL A 384 14.56 -9.31 1.06
N SER A 385 13.78 -10.37 1.35
CA SER A 385 13.01 -11.08 0.31
C SER A 385 11.93 -10.17 -0.32
N LEU A 386 11.30 -9.29 0.47
CA LEU A 386 10.30 -8.34 -0.02
C LEU A 386 10.90 -7.37 -1.04
N TYR A 387 12.02 -6.74 -0.71
CA TYR A 387 12.64 -5.77 -1.62
C TYR A 387 13.27 -6.43 -2.85
N GLN A 388 13.75 -7.68 -2.72
CA GLN A 388 14.13 -8.49 -3.88
C GLN A 388 12.92 -8.82 -4.78
N ALA A 389 11.75 -9.07 -4.20
CA ALA A 389 10.53 -9.26 -4.97
C ALA A 389 10.12 -7.96 -5.69
N PHE A 390 10.31 -6.79 -5.07
CA PHE A 390 10.05 -5.50 -5.71
C PHE A 390 10.93 -5.24 -6.93
N LEU A 391 12.24 -5.51 -6.84
CA LEU A 391 13.13 -5.38 -8.00
C LEU A 391 12.65 -6.25 -9.16
N LYS A 392 12.27 -7.51 -8.89
CA LYS A 392 11.72 -8.41 -9.92
C LYS A 392 10.38 -7.93 -10.46
N THR A 393 9.53 -7.36 -9.61
CA THR A 393 8.22 -6.85 -10.02
C THR A 393 8.39 -5.62 -10.91
N GLN A 394 9.22 -4.67 -10.51
CA GLN A 394 9.47 -3.46 -11.29
C GLN A 394 10.10 -3.78 -12.66
N GLU A 395 10.99 -4.76 -12.73
CA GLU A 395 11.65 -5.17 -13.98
C GLU A 395 10.71 -5.93 -14.93
N ASN A 396 9.79 -6.75 -14.40
CA ASN A 396 9.10 -7.76 -15.21
C ASN A 396 7.57 -7.58 -15.27
N TYR A 397 6.97 -6.71 -14.45
CA TYR A 397 5.52 -6.59 -14.36
C TYR A 397 5.04 -5.23 -14.85
N THR A 398 3.87 -5.23 -15.48
CA THR A 398 3.09 -4.02 -15.71
C THR A 398 2.26 -3.72 -14.45
N PHE A 399 2.38 -2.50 -13.94
CA PHE A 399 1.54 -2.05 -12.84
C PHE A 399 0.15 -1.71 -13.36
N TYR A 400 -0.85 -2.43 -12.87
CA TYR A 400 -2.24 -2.17 -13.17
C TYR A 400 -2.80 -1.10 -12.25
N THR A 401 -3.40 -0.07 -12.84
CA THR A 401 -4.10 0.98 -12.12
C THR A 401 -5.61 0.73 -12.23
N ALA A 402 -6.29 0.63 -11.09
CA ALA A 402 -7.74 0.48 -11.06
C ALA A 402 -8.45 1.68 -11.74
N PRO A 403 -9.55 1.48 -12.44
CA PRO A 403 -10.27 2.57 -13.08
C PRO A 403 -10.86 3.54 -12.05
N LYS A 404 -10.92 4.82 -12.41
CA LYS A 404 -11.43 5.91 -11.57
C LYS A 404 -12.94 6.03 -11.76
N LEU A 405 -13.69 5.11 -11.12
CA LEU A 405 -15.15 5.04 -11.18
C LEU A 405 -15.74 5.51 -9.86
N ASP A 406 -16.83 6.29 -9.90
CA ASP A 406 -17.57 6.70 -8.71
C ASP A 406 -18.14 5.48 -7.96
N SER A 407 -18.54 4.46 -8.71
CA SER A 407 -19.09 3.21 -8.18
C SER A 407 -18.05 2.20 -7.67
N TYR A 408 -16.75 2.47 -7.82
CA TYR A 408 -15.69 1.47 -7.57
C TYR A 408 -15.78 0.81 -6.19
N LEU A 409 -15.95 1.60 -5.14
CA LEU A 409 -16.00 1.09 -3.77
C LEU A 409 -17.24 0.20 -3.53
N ASP A 410 -18.37 0.55 -4.12
CA ASP A 410 -19.61 -0.24 -4.01
C ASP A 410 -19.48 -1.56 -4.77
N LEU A 411 -18.86 -1.53 -5.97
CA LEU A 411 -18.58 -2.72 -6.76
C LEU A 411 -17.63 -3.67 -6.02
N GLU A 412 -16.55 -3.16 -5.46
CA GLU A 412 -15.57 -3.91 -4.67
C GLU A 412 -16.24 -4.56 -3.45
N THR A 413 -16.93 -3.78 -2.63
CA THR A 413 -17.58 -4.25 -1.39
C THR A 413 -18.58 -5.37 -1.69
N ARG A 414 -19.46 -5.15 -2.67
CA ARG A 414 -20.46 -6.14 -3.08
C ARG A 414 -19.82 -7.42 -3.62
N PHE A 415 -18.77 -7.28 -4.42
CA PHE A 415 -18.04 -8.43 -5.00
C PHE A 415 -17.42 -9.28 -3.88
N GLU A 416 -16.71 -8.64 -2.95
CA GLU A 416 -16.04 -9.29 -1.82
C GLU A 416 -17.01 -10.08 -0.93
N GLU A 417 -18.17 -9.52 -0.63
CA GLU A 417 -19.20 -10.21 0.15
C GLU A 417 -19.78 -11.42 -0.59
N LEU A 418 -20.11 -11.24 -1.86
CA LEU A 418 -20.78 -12.27 -2.64
C LEU A 418 -19.88 -13.44 -2.98
N VAL A 419 -18.61 -13.19 -3.34
CA VAL A 419 -17.66 -14.28 -3.66
C VAL A 419 -17.45 -15.18 -2.47
N ARG A 420 -17.23 -14.60 -1.27
CA ARG A 420 -17.08 -15.39 -0.02
C ARG A 420 -18.35 -16.16 0.32
N LYS A 421 -19.51 -15.51 0.23
CA LYS A 421 -20.81 -16.11 0.56
C LYS A 421 -21.12 -17.30 -0.36
N VAL A 422 -21.03 -17.13 -1.67
CA VAL A 422 -21.35 -18.17 -2.64
C VAL A 422 -20.43 -19.37 -2.49
N LEU A 423 -19.12 -19.13 -2.40
CA LEU A 423 -18.14 -20.21 -2.28
C LEU A 423 -18.24 -20.94 -0.93
N SER A 424 -18.48 -20.24 0.18
CA SER A 424 -18.66 -20.87 1.48
C SER A 424 -19.90 -21.77 1.54
N VAL A 425 -21.02 -21.34 0.95
CA VAL A 425 -22.24 -22.15 0.87
C VAL A 425 -22.00 -23.41 0.02
N LYS A 426 -21.35 -23.24 -1.14
CA LYS A 426 -21.06 -24.38 -2.02
C LYS A 426 -19.99 -25.31 -1.44
N ARG A 427 -19.02 -24.81 -0.68
CA ARG A 427 -18.05 -25.64 0.06
C ARG A 427 -18.80 -26.63 0.97
N GLN A 428 -19.82 -26.22 1.70
CA GLN A 428 -20.62 -27.11 2.54
C GLN A 428 -21.37 -28.18 1.72
N GLN A 429 -21.82 -27.84 0.52
CA GLN A 429 -22.41 -28.82 -0.38
C GLN A 429 -21.38 -29.82 -0.91
N CYS A 430 -20.17 -29.34 -1.23
CA CYS A 430 -19.06 -30.21 -1.68
C CYS A 430 -18.66 -31.20 -0.60
N ILE A 431 -18.55 -30.80 0.67
CA ILE A 431 -18.26 -31.68 1.80
C ILE A 431 -19.26 -32.84 1.89
N ASN A 432 -20.55 -32.55 1.62
CA ASN A 432 -21.61 -33.56 1.68
C ASN A 432 -21.65 -34.47 0.44
N LYS A 433 -21.08 -34.03 -0.71
CA LYS A 433 -21.11 -34.74 -2.00
C LYS A 433 -19.86 -34.43 -2.83
N PRO A 434 -18.67 -34.95 -2.42
CA PRO A 434 -17.39 -34.58 -3.03
C PRO A 434 -17.22 -35.02 -4.50
N GLU A 435 -17.91 -36.05 -4.94
CA GLU A 435 -17.83 -36.55 -6.32
C GLU A 435 -18.35 -35.59 -7.41
N ASN A 436 -18.92 -34.47 -7.04
CA ASN A 436 -19.53 -33.49 -7.97
C ASN A 436 -18.81 -32.14 -7.99
N ILE A 437 -17.52 -32.05 -7.65
CA ILE A 437 -16.81 -30.77 -7.52
C ILE A 437 -16.86 -29.94 -8.81
N ASP A 438 -16.56 -30.50 -9.96
CA ASP A 438 -16.56 -29.78 -11.25
C ASP A 438 -17.96 -29.22 -11.63
N LYS A 439 -19.01 -29.96 -11.28
CA LYS A 439 -20.37 -29.48 -11.43
C LYS A 439 -20.67 -28.32 -10.49
N LEU A 440 -20.25 -28.44 -9.23
CA LEU A 440 -20.45 -27.40 -8.22
C LEU A 440 -19.68 -26.14 -8.59
N VAL A 441 -18.47 -26.22 -9.14
CA VAL A 441 -17.69 -25.08 -9.65
C VAL A 441 -18.50 -24.28 -10.68
N LYS A 442 -19.13 -24.94 -11.66
CA LYS A 442 -19.99 -24.28 -12.67
C LYS A 442 -21.23 -23.66 -12.04
N GLU A 443 -21.83 -24.35 -11.07
CA GLU A 443 -22.99 -23.83 -10.34
C GLU A 443 -22.61 -22.60 -9.50
N THR A 444 -21.41 -22.54 -8.88
CA THR A 444 -20.98 -21.36 -8.11
C THR A 444 -20.89 -20.12 -8.97
N LEU A 445 -20.40 -20.25 -10.21
CA LEU A 445 -20.32 -19.13 -11.14
C LEU A 445 -21.71 -18.61 -11.51
N ALA A 446 -22.64 -19.52 -11.82
CA ALA A 446 -24.01 -19.16 -12.14
C ALA A 446 -24.70 -18.45 -10.95
N ASP A 447 -24.56 -19.02 -9.75
CA ASP A 447 -25.12 -18.44 -8.53
C ASP A 447 -24.52 -17.06 -8.21
N PHE A 448 -23.20 -16.90 -8.41
CA PHE A 448 -22.52 -15.61 -8.23
C PHE A 448 -23.05 -14.56 -9.21
N LYS A 449 -23.10 -14.88 -10.52
CA LYS A 449 -23.62 -13.96 -11.54
C LYS A 449 -25.06 -13.53 -11.25
N VAL A 450 -25.92 -14.46 -10.81
CA VAL A 450 -27.30 -14.14 -10.41
C VAL A 450 -27.36 -13.26 -9.18
N ALA A 451 -26.61 -13.59 -8.14
CA ALA A 451 -26.58 -12.81 -6.88
C ALA A 451 -26.01 -11.41 -7.10
N TYR A 452 -25.06 -11.25 -8.03
CA TYR A 452 -24.46 -9.95 -8.33
C TYR A 452 -25.41 -9.03 -9.11
N THR A 453 -26.32 -9.57 -9.93
CA THR A 453 -27.26 -8.79 -10.74
C THR A 453 -28.57 -8.44 -10.03
N GLN A 454 -28.84 -9.00 -8.86
CA GLN A 454 -30.01 -8.70 -8.00
C GLN A 454 -29.71 -7.52 -7.06
#